data_077d312de3e892150f80e6226e8abe61
#
_entry.id   077d312de3e892150f80e6226e8abe61
#
_cell.length_a   1.000
_cell.length_b   1.000
_cell.length_c   1.000
_cell.angle_alpha   90.00
_cell.angle_beta   90.00
_cell.angle_gamma   90.00
#
_symmetry.space_group_name_H-M   'P 1'
#
loop_
_entity.id
_entity.type
_entity.pdbx_description
1 polymer ?
#
loop_
_entity_poly.entity_id
_entity_poly.type
_entity_poly.pdbx_seq_one_letter_code
_entity_poly.pdbx_strand_id
1 'polypeptide(L)'
;VDVGNLCHSVRLLSCRFDDGTVKELPLVEVLRASHHIVSIELEVPTMFPAVVRQLLLPITVGSLGSPPTPKLWGERLERGQFSDGEWSRIESYVAEYGDRFDVLDRVSPFGQVSDLHTAKGETKGAALLVATTSSGNNVPLFADRTEGDPLRLSLDAAVRWMLHTQCWDTAAIKTGVVGDPKAKNGKTSGNHTGALGQLGVVMPIGRTLYDTLLLNTPIRVGHRLGTPHWAREPMGPQWQTRDPNGLLDLWTWQSRRIRLFTEEVGDTLVVERVIVAAGDRFSAGVPDWETHTAWRKDKPVKGTPAAPLRPLRHVPGKAAWRGLDALLALEDASSSVAQTSELLDQLVELDAEGAIAQDYPLRVDTFGVVYGNQSAVIEDLVHDTIPMPIAALRGSGLAYEIVVEAADQAERLVNAVNYLSADLRRALGSEPIPWDKGQRPGEQLLVALDPVVRRLLAGVSADAGDEDKLLRGQVGWELIAYDAAMRCAEPLFALPAAAFAGRKVTTGVKERHYCLGEAANSFHRAVNSILSRAAAIRARPDDKE
;
A
#
# COMPACT_ATOMS: atom_id res chain seq x y z
N VAL A 1 -5.62 -4.01 38.62
CA VAL A 1 -6.16 -4.24 37.26
C VAL A 1 -5.18 -3.61 36.30
N ASP A 2 -4.60 -4.43 35.46
CA ASP A 2 -3.60 -4.01 34.46
C ASP A 2 -4.35 -3.32 33.31
N VAL A 3 -4.56 -2.01 33.42
CA VAL A 3 -5.34 -1.22 32.45
C VAL A 3 -4.55 -0.86 31.18
N GLY A 4 -3.23 -1.09 31.16
CA GLY A 4 -2.32 -0.73 30.07
C GLY A 4 -1.96 -1.90 29.14
N ASN A 5 -2.38 -3.12 29.43
CA ASN A 5 -1.96 -4.30 28.68
C ASN A 5 -2.73 -4.45 27.36
N LEU A 6 -2.00 -4.41 26.22
CA LEU A 6 -2.56 -4.50 24.88
C LEU A 6 -3.21 -5.86 24.58
N CYS A 7 -2.74 -6.92 25.21
CA CYS A 7 -3.22 -8.27 24.97
C CYS A 7 -4.59 -8.52 25.61
N HIS A 8 -4.86 -7.90 26.77
CA HIS A 8 -6.03 -8.27 27.59
C HIS A 8 -6.95 -7.10 27.96
N SER A 9 -6.43 -5.89 28.13
CA SER A 9 -7.19 -4.77 28.73
C SER A 9 -7.48 -3.64 27.76
N VAL A 10 -6.48 -3.23 26.97
CA VAL A 10 -6.65 -2.14 25.99
C VAL A 10 -7.44 -2.66 24.80
N ARG A 11 -8.62 -2.11 24.55
CA ARG A 11 -9.44 -2.41 23.37
C ARG A 11 -8.86 -1.72 22.14
N LEU A 12 -7.74 -2.27 21.68
CA LEU A 12 -6.87 -1.62 20.69
C LEU A 12 -7.48 -1.51 19.29
N LEU A 13 -8.28 -2.50 18.87
CA LEU A 13 -8.76 -2.59 17.49
C LEU A 13 -10.28 -2.67 17.42
N SER A 14 -10.86 -1.82 16.59
CA SER A 14 -12.26 -1.88 16.17
C SER A 14 -12.40 -2.86 15.01
N CYS A 15 -13.08 -3.98 15.25
CA CYS A 15 -13.17 -5.12 14.34
C CYS A 15 -14.60 -5.30 13.85
N ARG A 16 -14.77 -5.35 12.52
CA ARG A 16 -16.04 -5.70 11.88
C ARG A 16 -16.10 -7.19 11.63
N PHE A 17 -17.17 -7.80 12.10
CA PHE A 17 -17.45 -9.21 11.96
C PHE A 17 -18.25 -9.54 10.70
N ASP A 18 -18.28 -10.82 10.33
CA ASP A 18 -19.03 -11.36 9.19
C ASP A 18 -20.55 -11.20 9.33
N ASP A 19 -21.07 -11.07 10.55
CA ASP A 19 -22.47 -10.73 10.85
C ASP A 19 -22.77 -9.23 10.77
N GLY A 20 -21.79 -8.40 10.41
CA GLY A 20 -21.89 -6.94 10.32
C GLY A 20 -21.71 -6.19 11.63
N THR A 21 -21.58 -6.87 12.77
CA THR A 21 -21.33 -6.20 14.06
C THR A 21 -19.90 -5.63 14.12
N VAL A 22 -19.73 -4.54 14.88
CA VAL A 22 -18.44 -3.92 15.14
C VAL A 22 -18.16 -3.97 16.64
N LYS A 23 -16.97 -4.46 17.01
CA LYS A 23 -16.53 -4.57 18.41
C LYS A 23 -15.11 -4.06 18.57
N GLU A 24 -14.87 -3.34 19.64
CA GLU A 24 -13.52 -2.96 20.06
C GLU A 24 -12.93 -4.07 20.94
N LEU A 25 -11.78 -4.61 20.53
CA LEU A 25 -11.20 -5.82 21.14
C LEU A 25 -9.73 -5.62 21.51
N PRO A 26 -9.25 -6.25 22.60
CA PRO A 26 -7.83 -6.43 22.87
C PRO A 26 -7.21 -7.48 21.94
N LEU A 27 -5.87 -7.48 21.81
CA LEU A 27 -5.17 -8.30 20.81
C LEU A 27 -5.47 -9.81 20.88
N VAL A 28 -5.58 -10.38 22.07
CA VAL A 28 -5.87 -11.82 22.22
C VAL A 28 -7.26 -12.16 21.68
N GLU A 29 -8.25 -11.31 21.96
CA GLU A 29 -9.61 -11.50 21.43
C GLU A 29 -9.68 -11.29 19.91
N VAL A 30 -8.91 -10.32 19.37
CA VAL A 30 -8.78 -10.12 17.92
C VAL A 30 -8.23 -11.38 17.24
N LEU A 31 -7.14 -11.95 17.76
CA LEU A 31 -6.55 -13.16 17.20
C LEU A 31 -7.49 -14.36 17.34
N ARG A 32 -8.16 -14.51 18.49
CA ARG A 32 -9.11 -15.61 18.73
C ARG A 32 -10.30 -15.55 17.75
N ALA A 33 -10.83 -14.35 17.52
CA ALA A 33 -11.98 -14.13 16.63
C ALA A 33 -11.59 -13.90 15.17
N SER A 34 -10.31 -13.98 14.80
CA SER A 34 -9.79 -13.57 13.49
C SER A 34 -10.48 -14.25 12.30
N HIS A 35 -11.02 -15.44 12.48
CA HIS A 35 -11.77 -16.19 11.47
C HIS A 35 -13.20 -15.65 11.21
N HIS A 36 -13.70 -14.77 12.05
CA HIS A 36 -14.98 -14.06 11.90
C HIS A 36 -14.80 -12.58 11.58
N ILE A 37 -13.58 -12.04 11.70
CA ILE A 37 -13.29 -10.63 11.44
C ILE A 37 -13.03 -10.44 9.94
N VAL A 38 -13.85 -9.57 9.29
CA VAL A 38 -13.73 -9.27 7.86
C VAL A 38 -12.96 -7.99 7.57
N SER A 39 -12.88 -7.08 8.54
CA SER A 39 -12.06 -5.86 8.44
C SER A 39 -11.73 -5.28 9.82
N ILE A 40 -10.66 -4.51 9.87
CA ILE A 40 -10.29 -3.67 11.02
C ILE A 40 -10.56 -2.22 10.62
N GLU A 41 -11.32 -1.50 11.44
CA GLU A 41 -11.62 -0.08 11.23
C GLU A 41 -10.55 0.78 11.91
N LEU A 42 -9.89 1.63 11.12
CA LEU A 42 -8.74 2.43 11.54
C LEU A 42 -8.89 3.86 11.06
N GLU A 43 -8.24 4.80 11.75
CA GLU A 43 -8.33 6.23 11.50
C GLU A 43 -7.85 6.64 10.10
N VAL A 44 -6.83 5.93 9.60
CA VAL A 44 -6.29 6.12 8.25
C VAL A 44 -5.88 4.77 7.66
N PRO A 45 -5.99 4.58 6.33
CA PRO A 45 -5.65 3.29 5.71
C PRO A 45 -4.22 2.82 5.99
N THR A 46 -3.25 3.73 5.99
CA THR A 46 -1.83 3.43 6.25
C THR A 46 -1.54 2.92 7.67
N MET A 47 -2.52 2.97 8.56
CA MET A 47 -2.43 2.37 9.90
C MET A 47 -2.59 0.85 9.87
N PHE A 48 -3.28 0.30 8.86
CA PHE A 48 -3.45 -1.15 8.71
C PHE A 48 -2.11 -1.90 8.62
N PRO A 49 -1.19 -1.59 7.69
CA PRO A 49 0.12 -2.24 7.67
C PRO A 49 0.93 -1.97 8.95
N ALA A 50 0.76 -0.82 9.62
CA ALA A 50 1.46 -0.56 10.87
C ALA A 50 1.01 -1.49 12.00
N VAL A 51 -0.30 -1.71 12.16
CA VAL A 51 -0.86 -2.62 13.17
C VAL A 51 -0.56 -4.08 12.85
N VAL A 52 -0.80 -4.50 11.60
CA VAL A 52 -0.63 -5.90 11.20
C VAL A 52 0.84 -6.31 11.31
N ARG A 53 1.78 -5.50 10.82
CA ARG A 53 3.20 -5.83 10.81
C ARG A 53 3.88 -5.70 12.17
N GLN A 54 3.44 -4.79 13.02
CA GLN A 54 4.12 -4.58 14.31
C GLN A 54 3.50 -5.35 15.46
N LEU A 55 2.28 -5.89 15.29
CA LEU A 55 1.58 -6.63 16.35
C LEU A 55 1.10 -8.00 15.88
N LEU A 56 0.12 -8.04 14.97
CA LEU A 56 -0.60 -9.28 14.68
C LEU A 56 0.30 -10.34 14.03
N LEU A 57 1.05 -9.99 13.00
CA LEU A 57 1.98 -10.91 12.34
C LEU A 57 3.12 -11.36 13.27
N PRO A 58 3.83 -10.46 13.99
CA PRO A 58 4.91 -10.88 14.86
C PRO A 58 4.44 -11.76 16.03
N ILE A 59 3.24 -11.57 16.56
CA ILE A 59 2.69 -12.44 17.60
C ILE A 59 2.37 -13.82 16.99
N THR A 60 1.69 -13.88 15.83
CA THR A 60 1.35 -15.16 15.20
C THR A 60 2.57 -15.92 14.70
N VAL A 61 3.47 -15.23 13.98
CA VAL A 61 4.68 -15.87 13.44
C VAL A 61 5.70 -16.16 14.54
N GLY A 62 5.80 -15.32 15.56
CA GLY A 62 6.66 -15.55 16.72
C GLY A 62 6.23 -16.77 17.55
N SER A 63 4.93 -16.97 17.72
CA SER A 63 4.37 -18.10 18.47
C SER A 63 4.30 -19.41 17.66
N LEU A 64 3.95 -19.33 16.38
CA LEU A 64 3.66 -20.52 15.56
C LEU A 64 4.82 -20.90 14.64
N GLY A 65 5.74 -19.99 14.39
CA GLY A 65 6.72 -20.12 13.35
C GLY A 65 6.12 -19.95 11.95
N SER A 66 7.00 -19.90 10.95
CA SER A 66 6.65 -19.93 9.55
C SER A 66 6.23 -21.34 9.12
N PRO A 67 5.18 -21.51 8.29
CA PRO A 67 4.85 -22.81 7.72
C PRO A 67 6.03 -23.36 6.93
N PRO A 68 6.49 -24.59 7.20
CA PRO A 68 7.68 -25.14 6.53
C PRO A 68 7.41 -25.65 5.12
N THR A 69 6.15 -25.88 4.77
CA THR A 69 5.77 -26.43 3.44
C THR A 69 4.48 -25.81 2.92
N PRO A 70 4.29 -25.75 1.59
CA PRO A 70 3.02 -25.37 0.96
C PRO A 70 1.84 -26.19 1.47
N LYS A 71 2.02 -27.50 1.64
CA LYS A 71 0.97 -28.39 2.13
C LYS A 71 0.43 -27.96 3.50
N LEU A 72 1.31 -27.73 4.48
CA LEU A 72 0.89 -27.29 5.82
C LEU A 72 0.24 -25.90 5.78
N TRP A 73 0.73 -25.04 4.90
CA TRP A 73 0.12 -23.73 4.67
C TRP A 73 -1.31 -23.88 4.13
N GLY A 74 -1.51 -24.76 3.13
CA GLY A 74 -2.82 -25.06 2.55
C GLY A 74 -3.79 -25.68 3.56
N GLU A 75 -3.34 -26.62 4.39
CA GLU A 75 -4.13 -27.21 5.48
C GLU A 75 -4.61 -26.14 6.49
N ARG A 76 -3.79 -25.13 6.76
CA ARG A 76 -4.17 -23.98 7.59
C ARG A 76 -5.23 -23.11 6.91
N LEU A 77 -5.07 -22.82 5.62
CA LEU A 77 -6.04 -22.03 4.85
C LEU A 77 -7.40 -22.74 4.75
N GLU A 78 -7.40 -24.05 4.48
CA GLU A 78 -8.62 -24.87 4.40
C GLU A 78 -9.35 -24.89 5.75
N ARG A 79 -8.63 -25.02 6.85
CA ARG A 79 -9.20 -24.98 8.21
C ARG A 79 -9.82 -23.62 8.54
N GLY A 80 -9.28 -22.51 8.01
CA GLY A 80 -9.78 -21.15 8.14
C GLY A 80 -9.71 -20.54 9.55
N GLN A 81 -9.09 -21.20 10.53
CA GLN A 81 -8.93 -20.73 11.91
C GLN A 81 -7.72 -21.38 12.58
N PHE A 82 -7.27 -20.85 13.71
CA PHE A 82 -6.25 -21.51 14.51
C PHE A 82 -6.79 -22.82 15.12
N SER A 83 -5.99 -23.89 15.10
CA SER A 83 -6.28 -25.11 15.83
C SER A 83 -6.07 -24.89 17.35
N ASP A 84 -6.64 -25.77 18.17
CA ASP A 84 -6.44 -25.71 19.63
C ASP A 84 -4.96 -25.73 20.02
N GLY A 85 -4.15 -26.53 19.31
CA GLY A 85 -2.70 -26.60 19.55
C GLY A 85 -1.95 -25.35 19.12
N GLU A 86 -2.36 -24.69 18.04
CA GLU A 86 -1.83 -23.39 17.63
C GLU A 86 -2.27 -22.31 18.59
N TRP A 87 -3.52 -22.34 19.01
CA TRP A 87 -4.06 -21.38 19.97
C TRP A 87 -3.32 -21.47 21.32
N SER A 88 -3.09 -22.66 21.84
CA SER A 88 -2.33 -22.87 23.09
C SER A 88 -0.90 -22.30 23.01
N ARG A 89 -0.27 -22.37 21.81
CA ARG A 89 1.06 -21.76 21.60
C ARG A 89 0.99 -20.23 21.58
N ILE A 90 -0.06 -19.66 20.97
CA ILE A 90 -0.27 -18.20 20.99
C ILE A 90 -0.49 -17.72 22.43
N GLU A 91 -1.34 -18.41 23.22
CA GLU A 91 -1.56 -18.07 24.62
C GLU A 91 -0.27 -18.17 25.46
N SER A 92 0.51 -19.23 25.26
CA SER A 92 1.81 -19.39 25.95
C SER A 92 2.80 -18.29 25.59
N TYR A 93 2.87 -17.90 24.31
CA TYR A 93 3.72 -16.80 23.85
C TYR A 93 3.29 -15.45 24.45
N VAL A 94 1.99 -15.16 24.44
CA VAL A 94 1.46 -13.95 25.05
C VAL A 94 1.70 -13.93 26.55
N ALA A 95 1.59 -15.07 27.23
CA ALA A 95 1.87 -15.18 28.67
C ALA A 95 3.37 -14.98 28.98
N GLU A 96 4.27 -15.50 28.13
CA GLU A 96 5.73 -15.33 28.26
C GLU A 96 6.14 -13.85 28.19
N TYR A 97 5.54 -13.09 27.27
CA TYR A 97 5.86 -11.66 27.05
C TYR A 97 4.82 -10.71 27.63
N GLY A 98 3.89 -11.18 28.47
CA GLY A 98 2.72 -10.42 28.93
C GLY A 98 3.06 -9.02 29.46
N ASP A 99 4.05 -8.91 30.34
CA ASP A 99 4.48 -7.63 30.92
C ASP A 99 5.08 -6.67 29.87
N ARG A 100 5.57 -7.19 28.75
CA ARG A 100 6.16 -6.39 27.66
C ARG A 100 5.12 -5.77 26.74
N PHE A 101 3.85 -6.18 26.88
CA PHE A 101 2.71 -5.58 26.17
C PHE A 101 1.96 -4.53 27.00
N ASP A 102 2.45 -4.18 28.18
CA ASP A 102 1.89 -3.07 28.95
C ASP A 102 2.47 -1.73 28.50
N VAL A 103 1.58 -0.84 28.04
CA VAL A 103 1.92 0.53 27.59
C VAL A 103 2.27 1.42 28.76
N LEU A 104 1.82 1.09 29.95
CA LEU A 104 1.97 1.87 31.19
C LEU A 104 3.06 1.33 32.11
N ASP A 105 3.77 0.27 31.73
CA ASP A 105 4.85 -0.28 32.53
C ASP A 105 5.92 0.79 32.78
N ARG A 106 6.42 0.84 34.01
CA ARG A 106 7.37 1.88 34.45
C ARG A 106 8.80 1.64 33.98
N VAL A 107 9.14 0.41 33.65
CA VAL A 107 10.51 -0.02 33.31
C VAL A 107 10.63 -0.26 31.81
N SER A 108 9.68 -0.97 31.22
CA SER A 108 9.72 -1.37 29.81
C SER A 108 8.37 -1.22 29.13
N PRO A 109 7.80 -0.01 29.04
CA PRO A 109 6.49 0.20 28.42
C PRO A 109 6.53 -0.17 26.94
N PHE A 110 5.47 -0.81 26.47
CA PHE A 110 5.41 -1.32 25.09
C PHE A 110 5.73 -0.25 24.06
N GLY A 111 6.73 -0.50 23.20
CA GLY A 111 7.12 0.39 22.10
C GLY A 111 7.70 1.75 22.53
N GLN A 112 8.00 1.94 23.80
CA GLN A 112 8.44 3.21 24.39
C GLN A 112 9.79 3.08 25.11
N VAL A 113 10.33 4.23 25.49
CA VAL A 113 11.51 4.35 26.36
C VAL A 113 11.08 5.06 27.64
N SER A 114 11.11 4.34 28.76
CA SER A 114 10.52 4.78 30.03
C SER A 114 11.15 6.06 30.62
N ASP A 115 12.44 6.24 30.45
CA ASP A 115 13.22 7.38 30.98
C ASP A 115 13.50 8.46 29.93
N LEU A 116 12.85 8.40 28.74
CA LEU A 116 13.07 9.36 27.66
C LEU A 116 12.70 10.78 28.11
N HIS A 117 13.66 11.69 28.09
CA HIS A 117 13.46 13.08 28.48
C HIS A 117 14.40 14.02 27.72
N THR A 118 13.99 15.28 27.59
CA THR A 118 14.84 16.36 27.09
C THR A 118 15.64 16.99 28.22
N ALA A 119 16.73 17.63 27.89
CA ALA A 119 17.60 18.31 28.89
C ALA A 119 16.85 19.36 29.73
N LYS A 120 15.76 19.92 29.21
CA LYS A 120 14.94 20.94 29.89
C LYS A 120 13.61 20.40 30.43
N GLY A 121 13.35 19.09 30.30
CA GLY A 121 12.07 18.50 30.67
C GLY A 121 10.89 18.84 29.71
N GLU A 122 11.18 19.44 28.54
CA GLU A 122 10.15 19.84 27.57
C GLU A 122 9.52 18.60 26.88
N THR A 123 8.21 18.67 26.69
CA THR A 123 7.44 17.67 25.92
C THR A 123 6.68 18.36 24.79
N LYS A 124 6.12 17.58 23.85
CA LYS A 124 5.28 18.08 22.75
C LYS A 124 3.84 17.60 22.92
N GLY A 125 2.90 18.25 22.23
CA GLY A 125 1.51 17.81 22.18
C GLY A 125 1.37 16.47 21.46
N ALA A 126 0.36 15.67 21.81
CA ALA A 126 0.05 14.37 21.19
C ALA A 126 -0.24 14.47 19.68
N ALA A 127 -0.62 15.66 19.19
CA ALA A 127 -0.76 15.94 17.76
C ALA A 127 0.50 15.59 16.95
N LEU A 128 1.69 15.55 17.58
CA LEU A 128 2.92 15.13 16.92
C LEU A 128 2.90 13.68 16.41
N LEU A 129 2.10 12.81 17.00
CA LEU A 129 1.91 11.42 16.55
C LEU A 129 0.95 11.32 15.36
N VAL A 130 -0.01 12.26 15.24
CA VAL A 130 -1.14 12.16 14.32
C VAL A 130 -0.77 12.75 12.96
N ALA A 131 -0.59 11.90 11.97
CA ALA A 131 -0.13 12.28 10.63
C ALA A 131 -1.10 13.24 9.91
N THR A 132 -2.38 13.23 10.25
CA THR A 132 -3.43 14.06 9.63
C THR A 132 -3.69 15.37 10.36
N THR A 133 -3.00 15.62 11.47
CA THR A 133 -3.21 16.83 12.29
C THR A 133 -2.03 17.78 12.15
N SER A 134 -2.31 19.08 12.21
CA SER A 134 -1.27 20.11 12.19
C SER A 134 -0.34 19.98 13.38
N SER A 135 0.95 19.83 13.13
CA SER A 135 2.00 19.67 14.14
C SER A 135 3.37 20.03 13.57
N GLY A 136 4.04 20.99 14.15
CA GLY A 136 5.37 21.42 13.71
C GLY A 136 5.40 21.81 12.23
N ASN A 137 6.12 21.07 11.41
CA ASN A 137 6.19 21.30 9.95
C ASN A 137 5.08 20.58 9.17
N ASN A 138 4.30 19.72 9.81
CA ASN A 138 3.21 19.01 9.17
C ASN A 138 1.93 19.85 9.27
N VAL A 139 1.57 20.53 8.20
CA VAL A 139 0.37 21.38 8.11
C VAL A 139 -0.48 20.86 6.96
N PRO A 140 -1.39 19.91 7.22
CA PRO A 140 -2.32 19.40 6.22
C PRO A 140 -3.17 20.53 5.63
N LEU A 141 -3.49 20.44 4.34
CA LEU A 141 -4.24 21.48 3.61
C LEU A 141 -5.62 21.76 4.23
N PHE A 142 -6.26 20.75 4.80
CA PHE A 142 -7.59 20.81 5.44
C PHE A 142 -7.50 20.41 6.92
N ALA A 143 -6.61 21.04 7.68
CA ALA A 143 -6.56 20.82 9.12
C ALA A 143 -7.74 21.50 9.81
N ASP A 144 -8.46 20.76 10.63
CA ASP A 144 -9.56 21.26 11.48
C ASP A 144 -9.07 21.78 12.85
N ARG A 145 -7.79 21.60 13.15
CA ARG A 145 -7.16 21.99 14.41
C ARG A 145 -5.89 22.79 14.19
N THR A 146 -5.52 23.56 15.19
CA THR A 146 -4.27 24.31 15.26
C THR A 146 -3.35 23.72 16.32
N GLU A 147 -2.04 24.04 16.29
CA GLU A 147 -1.10 23.63 17.35
C GLU A 147 -1.48 24.21 18.75
N GLY A 148 -2.28 25.24 18.79
CA GLY A 148 -2.78 25.83 20.04
C GLY A 148 -3.88 25.03 20.71
N ASP A 149 -4.51 24.11 19.99
CA ASP A 149 -5.61 23.29 20.52
C ASP A 149 -5.05 21.97 21.05
N PRO A 150 -5.09 21.69 22.37
CA PRO A 150 -4.58 20.45 22.92
C PRO A 150 -5.38 19.26 22.37
N LEU A 151 -4.67 18.28 21.78
CA LEU A 151 -5.23 17.03 21.35
C LEU A 151 -5.04 15.99 22.45
N ARG A 152 -6.15 15.41 22.90
CA ARG A 152 -6.16 14.30 23.85
C ARG A 152 -6.52 13.02 23.11
N LEU A 153 -5.62 12.07 23.10
CA LEU A 153 -5.83 10.75 22.52
C LEU A 153 -6.23 9.77 23.63
N SER A 154 -7.21 8.91 23.39
CA SER A 154 -7.38 7.71 24.21
C SER A 154 -6.13 6.83 24.13
N LEU A 155 -5.93 5.95 25.10
CA LEU A 155 -4.72 5.12 25.17
C LEU A 155 -4.57 4.23 23.92
N ASP A 156 -5.66 3.63 23.46
CA ASP A 156 -5.71 2.81 22.24
C ASP A 156 -5.37 3.62 20.99
N ALA A 157 -5.93 4.81 20.81
CA ALA A 157 -5.60 5.70 19.69
C ALA A 157 -4.14 6.15 19.74
N ALA A 158 -3.61 6.49 20.93
CA ALA A 158 -2.21 6.87 21.09
C ALA A 158 -1.26 5.73 20.69
N VAL A 159 -1.59 4.48 21.02
CA VAL A 159 -0.82 3.30 20.62
C VAL A 159 -0.89 3.09 19.10
N ARG A 160 -2.08 3.14 18.50
CA ARG A 160 -2.19 3.00 17.04
C ARG A 160 -1.37 4.06 16.30
N TRP A 161 -1.43 5.32 16.74
CA TRP A 161 -0.63 6.39 16.15
C TRP A 161 0.87 6.26 16.46
N MET A 162 1.24 5.70 17.60
CA MET A 162 2.64 5.36 17.91
C MET A 162 3.18 4.31 16.91
N LEU A 163 2.42 3.25 16.63
CA LEU A 163 2.77 2.25 15.63
C LEU A 163 2.86 2.87 14.22
N HIS A 164 1.90 3.73 13.88
CA HIS A 164 1.93 4.47 12.61
C HIS A 164 3.19 5.33 12.50
N THR A 165 3.57 6.03 13.56
CA THR A 165 4.78 6.85 13.63
C THR A 165 6.05 6.01 13.38
N GLN A 166 6.16 4.81 13.97
CA GLN A 166 7.29 3.91 13.71
C GLN A 166 7.41 3.54 12.22
N CYS A 167 6.28 3.39 11.53
CA CYS A 167 6.23 3.01 10.11
C CYS A 167 6.42 4.18 9.15
N TRP A 168 5.81 5.34 9.43
CA TRP A 168 5.57 6.37 8.42
C TRP A 168 6.04 7.77 8.78
N ASP A 169 6.65 7.97 9.97
CA ASP A 169 7.08 9.32 10.38
C ASP A 169 8.07 9.93 9.37
N THR A 170 8.06 11.27 9.32
CA THR A 170 8.86 12.07 8.39
C THR A 170 10.35 12.07 8.73
N ALA A 171 11.19 12.40 7.75
CA ALA A 171 12.64 12.61 7.96
C ALA A 171 12.98 13.96 8.62
N ALA A 172 11.99 14.72 9.05
CA ALA A 172 12.18 16.02 9.71
C ALA A 172 13.08 15.93 10.97
N ILE A 173 13.60 17.07 11.40
CA ILE A 173 14.34 17.21 12.64
C ILE A 173 13.48 16.70 13.81
N LYS A 174 14.07 15.83 14.65
CA LYS A 174 13.41 15.28 15.83
C LYS A 174 13.88 15.97 17.11
N THR A 175 13.09 15.80 18.17
CA THR A 175 13.45 16.26 19.52
C THR A 175 14.74 15.59 19.97
N GLY A 176 15.73 16.37 20.35
CA GLY A 176 16.96 15.87 20.95
C GLY A 176 16.74 15.52 22.41
N VAL A 177 17.07 14.30 22.80
CA VAL A 177 16.88 13.76 24.15
C VAL A 177 18.22 13.49 24.81
N VAL A 178 18.24 13.42 26.14
CA VAL A 178 19.43 13.02 26.89
C VAL A 178 19.78 11.57 26.54
N GLY A 179 21.05 11.34 26.24
CA GLY A 179 21.53 10.03 25.79
C GLY A 179 21.47 9.79 24.27
N ASP A 180 20.85 10.67 23.47
CA ASP A 180 20.94 10.61 22.01
C ASP A 180 22.36 11.00 21.54
N PRO A 181 23.08 10.10 20.84
CA PRO A 181 24.49 10.32 20.47
C PRO A 181 24.72 11.49 19.49
N LYS A 182 23.65 11.92 18.79
CA LYS A 182 23.72 13.00 17.79
C LYS A 182 22.90 14.25 18.13
N ALA A 183 22.30 14.29 19.32
CA ALA A 183 21.56 15.47 19.74
C ALA A 183 22.48 16.72 19.89
N LYS A 184 22.10 17.80 19.23
CA LYS A 184 22.77 19.12 19.35
C LYS A 184 21.70 20.18 19.56
N ASN A 185 21.90 21.01 20.61
CA ASN A 185 20.97 22.11 20.93
C ASN A 185 19.49 21.66 21.01
N GLY A 186 19.23 20.51 21.65
CA GLY A 186 17.89 19.98 21.81
C GLY A 186 17.24 19.42 20.52
N LYS A 187 18.02 19.15 19.47
CA LYS A 187 17.55 18.69 18.17
C LYS A 187 18.44 17.58 17.61
N THR A 188 17.84 16.63 16.89
CA THR A 188 18.54 15.60 16.13
C THR A 188 18.16 15.68 14.67
N SER A 189 19.12 15.92 13.78
CA SER A 189 18.97 16.04 12.33
C SER A 189 19.42 14.79 11.58
N GLY A 190 19.19 14.76 10.26
CA GLY A 190 19.59 13.66 9.38
C GLY A 190 18.82 12.38 9.66
N ASN A 191 17.55 12.48 10.07
CA ASN A 191 16.68 11.34 10.29
C ASN A 191 16.22 10.73 8.98
N HIS A 192 15.98 9.41 8.98
CA HIS A 192 15.26 8.74 7.91
C HIS A 192 13.75 8.79 8.17
N THR A 193 12.94 8.53 7.17
CA THR A 193 11.51 8.26 7.36
C THR A 193 11.31 7.01 8.23
N GLY A 194 10.09 6.78 8.69
CA GLY A 194 9.74 5.52 9.34
C GLY A 194 10.03 4.30 8.47
N ALA A 195 10.00 3.11 9.04
CA ALA A 195 10.46 1.88 8.42
C ALA A 195 9.82 1.55 7.04
N LEU A 196 8.56 1.95 6.84
CA LEU A 196 7.83 1.76 5.58
C LEU A 196 7.86 2.98 4.65
N GLY A 197 8.37 4.11 5.11
CA GLY A 197 8.27 5.39 4.40
C GLY A 197 8.95 5.45 3.03
N GLN A 198 9.79 4.48 2.70
CA GLN A 198 10.44 4.36 1.39
C GLN A 198 9.83 3.27 0.51
N LEU A 199 8.79 2.58 0.99
CA LEU A 199 8.15 1.44 0.32
C LEU A 199 6.83 1.84 -0.33
N GLY A 200 6.48 1.16 -1.42
CA GLY A 200 5.10 0.89 -1.79
C GLY A 200 4.71 -0.45 -1.18
N VAL A 201 3.97 -0.39 -0.07
CA VAL A 201 3.58 -1.60 0.65
C VAL A 201 2.50 -2.34 -0.13
N VAL A 202 2.67 -3.64 -0.29
CA VAL A 202 1.75 -4.56 -0.97
C VAL A 202 1.36 -5.65 0.02
N MET A 203 0.07 -5.77 0.32
CA MET A 203 -0.45 -6.76 1.26
C MET A 203 -1.55 -7.61 0.62
N PRO A 204 -1.38 -8.93 0.50
CA PRO A 204 -2.46 -9.84 0.14
C PRO A 204 -3.51 -9.88 1.27
N ILE A 205 -4.78 -9.72 0.88
CA ILE A 205 -5.92 -9.66 1.79
C ILE A 205 -6.88 -10.81 1.49
N GLY A 206 -7.18 -11.59 2.52
CA GLY A 206 -8.08 -12.72 2.45
C GLY A 206 -9.54 -12.39 2.78
N ARG A 207 -10.36 -13.43 2.91
CA ARG A 207 -11.80 -13.33 3.27
C ARG A 207 -11.98 -12.85 4.71
N THR A 208 -11.06 -13.26 5.59
CA THR A 208 -11.08 -12.97 7.02
C THR A 208 -9.71 -12.43 7.45
N LEU A 209 -9.64 -11.92 8.66
CA LEU A 209 -8.36 -11.52 9.25
C LEU A 209 -7.42 -12.72 9.41
N TYR A 210 -7.94 -13.91 9.74
CA TYR A 210 -7.15 -15.14 9.80
C TYR A 210 -6.50 -15.45 8.44
N ASP A 211 -7.30 -15.47 7.36
CA ASP A 211 -6.78 -15.67 6.00
C ASP A 211 -5.73 -14.60 5.66
N THR A 212 -5.99 -13.34 6.01
CA THR A 212 -5.06 -12.23 5.77
C THR A 212 -3.74 -12.43 6.51
N LEU A 213 -3.76 -12.84 7.78
CA LEU A 213 -2.53 -13.12 8.52
C LEU A 213 -1.74 -14.28 7.91
N LEU A 214 -2.43 -15.33 7.47
CA LEU A 214 -1.78 -16.47 6.81
C LEU A 214 -1.17 -16.08 5.44
N LEU A 215 -1.89 -15.31 4.62
CA LEU A 215 -1.42 -14.78 3.33
C LEU A 215 -0.18 -13.90 3.48
N ASN A 216 -0.07 -13.18 4.60
CA ASN A 216 1.08 -12.31 4.91
C ASN A 216 2.17 -13.02 5.73
N THR A 217 2.07 -14.31 5.94
CA THR A 217 3.09 -15.13 6.59
C THR A 217 3.97 -15.81 5.53
N PRO A 218 5.25 -15.43 5.38
CA PRO A 218 6.14 -16.10 4.46
C PRO A 218 6.38 -17.56 4.87
N ILE A 219 6.46 -18.46 3.88
CA ILE A 219 6.86 -19.86 4.12
C ILE A 219 8.37 -19.98 4.25
N ARG A 220 8.85 -21.00 4.97
CA ARG A 220 10.28 -21.39 5.04
C ARG A 220 11.22 -20.27 5.52
N VAL A 221 10.75 -19.36 6.39
CA VAL A 221 11.60 -18.26 6.90
C VAL A 221 12.87 -18.78 7.58
N GLY A 222 12.76 -19.88 8.36
CA GLY A 222 13.91 -20.54 9.00
C GLY A 222 14.72 -19.58 9.90
N HIS A 223 16.02 -19.49 9.65
CA HIS A 223 16.93 -18.63 10.43
C HIS A 223 16.72 -17.12 10.21
N ARG A 224 15.97 -16.72 9.18
CA ARG A 224 15.61 -15.31 8.95
C ARG A 224 14.49 -14.81 9.86
N LEU A 225 13.99 -15.63 10.81
CA LEU A 225 12.88 -15.22 11.68
C LEU A 225 13.24 -14.00 12.53
N GLY A 226 14.40 -14.01 13.18
CA GLY A 226 14.83 -12.92 14.06
C GLY A 226 14.00 -12.79 15.33
N THR A 227 14.12 -11.62 16.00
CA THR A 227 13.55 -11.40 17.33
C THR A 227 12.80 -10.07 17.38
N PRO A 228 11.51 -10.03 17.76
CA PRO A 228 10.74 -8.79 17.86
C PRO A 228 11.25 -7.90 18.99
N HIS A 229 10.89 -6.62 18.96
CA HIS A 229 11.43 -5.64 19.92
C HIS A 229 11.08 -5.98 21.38
N TRP A 230 9.92 -6.57 21.67
CA TRP A 230 9.51 -6.91 23.03
C TRP A 230 10.23 -8.12 23.62
N ALA A 231 10.84 -8.97 22.79
CA ALA A 231 11.65 -10.10 23.23
C ALA A 231 13.14 -9.73 23.43
N ARG A 232 13.47 -8.44 23.40
CA ARG A 232 14.82 -7.90 23.63
C ARG A 232 14.87 -7.13 24.93
N GLU A 233 16.09 -6.75 25.34
CA GLU A 233 16.30 -5.79 26.41
C GLU A 233 15.51 -4.50 26.16
N PRO A 234 14.99 -3.86 27.23
CA PRO A 234 14.30 -2.58 27.12
C PRO A 234 15.13 -1.53 26.38
N MET A 235 14.48 -0.78 25.51
CA MET A 235 15.15 0.25 24.73
C MET A 235 15.53 1.45 25.60
N GLY A 236 16.76 1.92 25.43
CA GLY A 236 17.21 3.20 25.95
C GLY A 236 17.03 4.35 24.95
N PRO A 237 17.42 5.59 25.35
CA PRO A 237 17.37 6.75 24.47
C PRO A 237 18.39 6.71 23.32
N GLN A 238 19.43 5.87 23.44
CA GLN A 238 20.41 5.66 22.37
C GLN A 238 19.78 4.95 21.21
N TRP A 239 20.26 5.26 20.03
CA TRP A 239 19.91 4.59 18.78
C TRP A 239 21.16 4.29 17.97
N GLN A 240 21.06 3.38 17.04
CA GLN A 240 22.19 2.93 16.23
C GLN A 240 21.80 2.74 14.78
N THR A 241 22.81 2.77 13.92
CA THR A 241 22.68 2.31 12.53
C THR A 241 23.03 0.83 12.52
N ARG A 242 22.09 -0.03 12.13
CA ARG A 242 22.23 -1.48 12.15
C ARG A 242 21.36 -2.14 11.08
N ASP A 243 21.60 -3.39 10.83
CA ASP A 243 20.71 -4.23 10.02
C ASP A 243 19.71 -4.97 10.90
N PRO A 244 18.49 -5.27 10.39
CA PRO A 244 17.56 -6.13 11.12
C PRO A 244 18.13 -7.54 11.27
N ASN A 245 17.93 -8.15 12.44
CA ASN A 245 18.39 -9.52 12.69
C ASN A 245 17.46 -10.60 12.14
N GLY A 246 16.41 -10.21 11.44
CA GLY A 246 15.44 -11.08 10.79
C GLY A 246 14.09 -10.40 10.64
N LEU A 247 13.10 -11.19 10.24
CA LEU A 247 11.78 -10.73 9.82
C LEU A 247 11.01 -10.05 10.96
N LEU A 248 11.02 -10.65 12.16
CA LEU A 248 10.31 -10.10 13.32
C LEU A 248 10.95 -8.79 13.80
N ASP A 249 12.28 -8.65 13.69
CA ASP A 249 12.96 -7.39 13.96
C ASP A 249 12.60 -6.31 12.93
N LEU A 250 12.60 -6.67 11.65
CA LEU A 250 12.23 -5.77 10.57
C LEU A 250 10.78 -5.28 10.70
N TRP A 251 9.85 -6.18 11.00
CA TRP A 251 8.45 -5.83 11.17
C TRP A 251 8.19 -4.97 12.41
N THR A 252 8.94 -5.17 13.49
CA THR A 252 8.82 -4.43 14.74
C THR A 252 9.91 -3.36 14.90
N TRP A 253 10.43 -2.83 13.79
CA TRP A 253 11.53 -1.87 13.78
C TRP A 253 11.19 -0.58 14.49
N GLN A 254 12.07 -0.17 15.41
CA GLN A 254 11.88 1.02 16.23
C GLN A 254 12.62 2.24 15.62
N SER A 255 12.04 2.80 14.56
CA SER A 255 12.59 3.96 13.84
C SER A 255 12.58 5.25 14.67
N ARG A 256 11.84 5.26 15.78
CA ARG A 256 11.72 6.37 16.74
C ARG A 256 11.85 5.86 18.17
N ARG A 257 12.37 6.71 19.04
CA ARG A 257 12.27 6.59 20.49
C ARG A 257 11.10 7.43 20.93
N ILE A 258 10.11 6.83 21.56
CA ILE A 258 8.85 7.47 21.90
C ILE A 258 8.60 7.33 23.39
N ARG A 259 7.98 8.33 23.99
CA ARG A 259 7.39 8.28 25.32
C ARG A 259 6.05 8.98 25.31
N LEU A 260 5.03 8.29 25.80
CA LEU A 260 3.68 8.81 26.01
C LEU A 260 3.57 9.29 27.47
N PHE A 261 2.92 10.44 27.68
CA PHE A 261 2.61 10.95 29.01
C PHE A 261 1.10 10.91 29.16
N THR A 262 0.66 10.09 30.10
CA THR A 262 -0.76 9.87 30.38
C THR A 262 -1.25 10.76 31.49
N GLU A 263 -2.51 11.20 31.40
CA GLU A 263 -3.23 12.00 32.36
C GLU A 263 -4.62 11.41 32.57
N GLU A 264 -5.12 11.43 33.82
CA GLU A 264 -6.49 11.04 34.12
C GLU A 264 -7.43 12.24 33.91
N VAL A 265 -8.43 12.06 33.05
CA VAL A 265 -9.49 13.03 32.79
C VAL A 265 -10.84 12.37 33.09
N GLY A 266 -11.40 12.65 34.25
CA GLY A 266 -12.53 11.90 34.78
C GLY A 266 -12.12 10.45 35.05
N ASP A 267 -12.86 9.50 34.49
CA ASP A 267 -12.58 8.04 34.60
C ASP A 267 -11.77 7.52 33.40
N THR A 268 -11.24 8.40 32.54
CA THR A 268 -10.55 8.01 31.31
C THR A 268 -9.08 8.42 31.34
N LEU A 269 -8.20 7.50 30.98
CA LEU A 269 -6.79 7.77 30.77
C LEU A 269 -6.56 8.28 29.36
N VAL A 270 -5.94 9.45 29.23
CA VAL A 270 -5.65 10.09 27.94
C VAL A 270 -4.16 10.42 27.80
N VAL A 271 -3.70 10.52 26.56
CA VAL A 271 -2.36 11.00 26.20
C VAL A 271 -2.50 12.39 25.58
N GLU A 272 -1.95 13.40 26.25
CA GLU A 272 -1.92 14.79 25.76
C GLU A 272 -0.51 15.21 25.35
N ARG A 273 0.51 14.62 25.97
CA ARG A 273 1.92 14.98 25.76
C ARG A 273 2.74 13.78 25.35
N VAL A 274 3.74 14.03 24.49
CA VAL A 274 4.64 12.99 23.97
C VAL A 274 6.07 13.53 23.80
N ILE A 275 7.04 12.61 23.75
CA ILE A 275 8.36 12.85 23.16
C ILE A 275 8.50 11.89 21.99
N VAL A 276 8.90 12.42 20.83
CA VAL A 276 9.28 11.63 19.64
C VAL A 276 10.70 12.05 19.25
N ALA A 277 11.64 11.15 19.44
CA ALA A 277 13.06 11.33 19.17
C ALA A 277 13.55 10.39 18.06
N ALA A 278 14.80 10.59 17.62
CA ALA A 278 15.44 9.69 16.64
C ALA A 278 15.51 8.26 17.17
N GLY A 279 15.34 7.28 16.28
CA GLY A 279 15.46 5.85 16.58
C GLY A 279 16.44 5.14 15.66
N ASP A 280 16.40 3.81 15.64
CA ASP A 280 17.32 2.99 14.86
C ASP A 280 17.19 3.26 13.36
N ARG A 281 18.31 3.13 12.65
CA ARG A 281 18.43 3.37 11.21
C ARG A 281 18.96 2.12 10.52
N PHE A 282 18.44 1.82 9.34
CA PHE A 282 19.01 0.77 8.50
C PHE A 282 20.39 1.18 7.99
N SER A 283 21.35 0.24 7.98
CA SER A 283 22.73 0.49 7.52
C SER A 283 22.79 0.78 6.02
N ALA A 284 22.05 0.04 5.21
CA ALA A 284 22.06 0.12 3.75
C ALA A 284 20.65 0.38 3.15
N GLY A 285 19.72 0.92 3.93
CA GLY A 285 18.31 1.03 3.55
C GLY A 285 17.53 -0.23 3.91
N VAL A 286 16.29 -0.31 3.42
CA VAL A 286 15.44 -1.49 3.64
C VAL A 286 16.08 -2.70 2.96
N PRO A 287 16.20 -3.85 3.66
CA PRO A 287 16.81 -5.05 3.08
C PRO A 287 15.99 -5.59 1.89
N ASP A 288 16.68 -6.17 0.92
CA ASP A 288 16.11 -6.73 -0.31
C ASP A 288 15.22 -7.97 -0.10
N TRP A 289 15.20 -8.51 1.12
CA TRP A 289 14.30 -9.56 1.58
C TRP A 289 13.08 -9.02 2.35
N GLU A 290 12.74 -7.73 2.21
CA GLU A 290 11.47 -7.16 2.68
C GLU A 290 10.31 -7.79 1.91
N THR A 291 9.36 -8.39 2.64
CA THR A 291 8.32 -9.26 2.06
C THR A 291 7.13 -8.51 1.46
N HIS A 292 6.87 -7.28 1.92
CA HIS A 292 5.67 -6.50 1.57
C HIS A 292 5.92 -5.40 0.54
N THR A 293 6.91 -5.54 -0.33
CA THR A 293 7.14 -4.55 -1.38
C THR A 293 7.58 -5.22 -2.69
N ALA A 294 7.19 -4.62 -3.81
CA ALA A 294 7.75 -4.96 -5.11
C ALA A 294 9.06 -4.18 -5.34
N TRP A 295 9.92 -4.72 -6.18
CA TRP A 295 11.26 -4.20 -6.41
C TRP A 295 11.48 -3.84 -7.87
N ARG A 296 12.38 -2.91 -8.13
CA ARG A 296 12.87 -2.56 -9.47
C ARG A 296 14.38 -2.58 -9.49
N LYS A 297 14.92 -3.17 -10.54
CA LYS A 297 16.35 -3.17 -10.85
C LYS A 297 16.56 -2.44 -12.17
N ASP A 298 17.34 -1.37 -12.15
CA ASP A 298 17.70 -0.66 -13.38
C ASP A 298 18.59 -1.55 -14.25
N LYS A 299 18.42 -1.51 -15.57
CA LYS A 299 19.28 -2.27 -16.49
C LYS A 299 20.72 -1.79 -16.35
N PRO A 300 21.69 -2.71 -16.33
CA PRO A 300 23.09 -2.35 -16.20
C PRO A 300 23.53 -1.46 -17.38
N VAL A 301 24.11 -0.32 -17.07
CA VAL A 301 24.78 0.52 -18.08
C VAL A 301 26.19 -0.04 -18.27
N LYS A 302 26.62 -0.19 -19.53
CA LYS A 302 27.95 -0.75 -19.86
C LYS A 302 29.06 0.04 -19.15
N GLY A 303 29.84 -0.65 -18.31
CA GLY A 303 30.95 -0.07 -17.56
C GLY A 303 30.60 0.45 -16.16
N THR A 304 29.36 0.27 -15.70
CA THR A 304 28.96 0.57 -14.31
C THR A 304 28.63 -0.70 -13.55
N PRO A 305 28.82 -0.74 -12.21
CA PRO A 305 28.32 -1.84 -11.38
C PRO A 305 26.81 -2.02 -11.57
N ALA A 306 26.31 -3.25 -11.38
CA ALA A 306 24.88 -3.52 -11.41
C ALA A 306 24.16 -2.60 -10.40
N ALA A 307 23.11 -1.93 -10.83
CA ALA A 307 22.30 -1.10 -9.95
C ALA A 307 21.67 -1.94 -8.84
N PRO A 308 21.62 -1.45 -7.59
CA PRO A 308 20.96 -2.14 -6.51
C PRO A 308 19.44 -2.23 -6.78
N LEU A 309 18.79 -3.24 -6.19
CA LEU A 309 17.34 -3.30 -6.11
C LEU A 309 16.81 -2.07 -5.35
N ARG A 310 15.75 -1.47 -5.88
CA ARG A 310 15.06 -0.36 -5.23
C ARG A 310 13.60 -0.73 -5.01
N PRO A 311 13.03 -0.44 -3.82
CA PRO A 311 11.61 -0.67 -3.60
C PRO A 311 10.79 0.23 -4.52
N LEU A 312 9.71 -0.33 -5.07
CA LEU A 312 8.74 0.44 -5.83
C LEU A 312 7.85 1.22 -4.87
N ARG A 313 7.58 2.47 -5.20
CA ARG A 313 6.65 3.32 -4.47
C ARG A 313 5.37 3.49 -5.28
N HIS A 314 4.24 3.61 -4.59
CA HIS A 314 2.99 3.96 -5.24
C HIS A 314 2.99 5.43 -5.65
N VAL A 315 2.42 5.69 -6.83
CA VAL A 315 2.32 7.05 -7.38
C VAL A 315 0.97 7.63 -7.00
N PRO A 316 0.91 8.81 -6.36
CA PRO A 316 -0.35 9.46 -6.00
C PRO A 316 -1.26 9.63 -7.20
N GLY A 317 -2.56 9.41 -7.02
CA GLY A 317 -3.55 9.53 -8.08
C GLY A 317 -3.46 8.47 -9.19
N LYS A 318 -2.55 7.48 -9.05
CA LYS A 318 -2.45 6.33 -9.96
C LYS A 318 -3.07 5.11 -9.31
N ALA A 319 -4.14 4.57 -9.87
CA ALA A 319 -4.77 3.34 -9.39
C ALA A 319 -3.77 2.17 -9.40
N ALA A 320 -3.90 1.25 -8.45
CA ALA A 320 -2.96 0.12 -8.29
C ALA A 320 -2.89 -0.77 -9.53
N TRP A 321 -4.00 -0.97 -10.25
CA TRP A 321 -4.01 -1.76 -11.48
C TRP A 321 -3.17 -1.14 -12.62
N ARG A 322 -2.86 0.15 -12.58
CA ARG A 322 -1.90 0.80 -13.49
C ARG A 322 -0.44 0.48 -13.15
N GLY A 323 -0.20 -0.19 -12.06
CA GLY A 323 1.10 -0.71 -11.61
C GLY A 323 1.14 -2.24 -11.58
N LEU A 324 0.22 -2.90 -12.29
CA LEU A 324 0.18 -4.37 -12.41
C LEU A 324 1.48 -4.97 -12.96
N ASP A 325 2.20 -4.24 -13.81
CA ASP A 325 3.54 -4.60 -14.27
C ASP A 325 4.49 -4.95 -13.11
N ALA A 326 4.45 -4.17 -12.04
CA ALA A 326 5.24 -4.45 -10.85
C ALA A 326 4.68 -5.58 -10.00
N LEU A 327 3.36 -5.65 -9.85
CA LEU A 327 2.69 -6.68 -9.05
C LEU A 327 2.77 -8.07 -9.71
N LEU A 328 2.74 -8.12 -11.05
CA LEU A 328 2.84 -9.35 -11.84
C LEU A 328 4.27 -9.66 -12.30
N ALA A 329 5.28 -8.92 -11.83
CA ALA A 329 6.68 -9.07 -12.23
C ALA A 329 6.91 -9.00 -13.76
N LEU A 330 6.13 -8.15 -14.46
CA LEU A 330 6.26 -7.98 -15.91
C LEU A 330 7.60 -7.36 -16.25
N GLU A 331 8.25 -7.88 -17.31
CA GLU A 331 9.37 -7.21 -17.95
C GLU A 331 8.84 -5.93 -18.63
N ASP A 332 9.15 -4.78 -18.07
CA ASP A 332 8.92 -3.51 -18.75
C ASP A 332 9.83 -3.45 -20.00
N ALA A 333 9.25 -3.09 -21.15
CA ALA A 333 10.01 -2.77 -22.38
C ALA A 333 11.00 -1.62 -22.16
N SER A 334 10.83 -0.86 -21.07
CA SER A 334 11.76 0.16 -20.60
C SER A 334 13.03 -0.43 -19.96
N SER A 335 13.90 0.40 -19.46
CA SER A 335 15.26 0.07 -19.01
C SER A 335 15.37 -0.71 -17.66
N SER A 336 14.27 -1.22 -17.09
CA SER A 336 14.28 -1.86 -15.77
C SER A 336 13.57 -3.22 -15.73
N VAL A 337 13.95 -4.07 -14.76
CA VAL A 337 13.29 -5.36 -14.48
C VAL A 337 12.53 -5.20 -13.16
N ALA A 338 11.22 -5.44 -13.18
CA ALA A 338 10.41 -5.50 -11.98
C ALA A 338 10.45 -6.90 -11.35
N GLN A 339 10.42 -6.95 -10.04
CA GLN A 339 10.27 -8.17 -9.24
C GLN A 339 9.11 -7.94 -8.28
N THR A 340 8.14 -8.85 -8.27
CA THR A 340 7.00 -8.77 -7.36
C THR A 340 7.40 -8.96 -5.89
N SER A 341 6.49 -8.72 -4.96
CA SER A 341 6.75 -8.97 -3.55
C SER A 341 6.89 -10.47 -3.25
N GLU A 342 7.73 -10.83 -2.27
CA GLU A 342 7.93 -12.23 -1.85
C GLU A 342 6.58 -12.92 -1.53
N LEU A 343 5.62 -12.19 -0.96
CA LEU A 343 4.30 -12.74 -0.62
C LEU A 343 3.43 -13.05 -1.83
N LEU A 344 3.50 -12.26 -2.90
CA LEU A 344 2.78 -12.56 -4.14
C LEU A 344 3.48 -13.67 -4.93
N ASP A 345 4.82 -13.70 -4.91
CA ASP A 345 5.59 -14.75 -5.56
C ASP A 345 5.33 -16.12 -4.91
N GLN A 346 5.28 -16.20 -3.58
CA GLN A 346 4.94 -17.46 -2.91
C GLN A 346 3.54 -17.99 -3.26
N LEU A 347 2.56 -17.13 -3.62
CA LEU A 347 1.23 -17.60 -4.04
C LEU A 347 1.29 -18.40 -5.34
N VAL A 348 2.26 -18.14 -6.20
CA VAL A 348 2.49 -18.93 -7.43
C VAL A 348 2.93 -20.36 -7.06
N GLU A 349 3.83 -20.51 -6.09
CA GLU A 349 4.23 -21.82 -5.59
C GLU A 349 3.06 -22.55 -4.90
N LEU A 350 2.31 -21.83 -4.04
CA LEU A 350 1.16 -22.38 -3.33
C LEU A 350 0.04 -22.86 -4.27
N ASP A 351 -0.20 -22.14 -5.36
CA ASP A 351 -1.14 -22.53 -6.41
C ASP A 351 -0.61 -23.75 -7.19
N ALA A 352 0.66 -23.78 -7.56
CA ALA A 352 1.27 -24.93 -8.26
C ALA A 352 1.23 -26.22 -7.44
N GLU A 353 1.34 -26.13 -6.12
CA GLU A 353 1.23 -27.26 -5.17
C GLU A 353 -0.23 -27.56 -4.75
N GLY A 354 -1.21 -26.83 -5.28
CA GLY A 354 -2.62 -27.00 -4.93
C GLY A 354 -2.98 -26.58 -3.51
N ALA A 355 -2.14 -25.77 -2.86
CA ALA A 355 -2.35 -25.30 -1.49
C ALA A 355 -3.34 -24.12 -1.41
N ILE A 356 -3.57 -23.44 -2.51
CA ILE A 356 -4.58 -22.39 -2.65
C ILE A 356 -5.36 -22.60 -3.96
N ALA A 357 -6.67 -22.38 -3.93
CA ALA A 357 -7.50 -22.51 -5.13
C ALA A 357 -7.33 -21.29 -6.05
N GLN A 358 -7.34 -21.51 -7.37
CA GLN A 358 -7.17 -20.42 -8.35
C GLN A 358 -8.30 -19.38 -8.30
N ASP A 359 -9.50 -19.80 -7.89
CA ASP A 359 -10.68 -18.95 -7.71
C ASP A 359 -10.77 -18.35 -6.29
N TYR A 360 -9.75 -18.54 -5.45
CA TYR A 360 -9.70 -17.88 -4.14
C TYR A 360 -9.84 -16.37 -4.31
N PRO A 361 -10.79 -15.69 -3.62
CA PRO A 361 -11.10 -14.28 -3.83
C PRO A 361 -10.02 -13.36 -3.20
N LEU A 362 -8.79 -13.49 -3.68
CA LEU A 362 -7.67 -12.68 -3.26
C LEU A 362 -7.88 -11.22 -3.62
N ARG A 363 -7.61 -10.34 -2.68
CA ARG A 363 -7.41 -8.90 -2.92
C ARG A 363 -5.98 -8.54 -2.59
N VAL A 364 -5.50 -7.48 -3.21
CA VAL A 364 -4.22 -6.86 -2.87
C VAL A 364 -4.48 -5.43 -2.49
N ASP A 365 -4.13 -5.09 -1.26
CA ASP A 365 -4.13 -3.73 -0.77
C ASP A 365 -2.73 -3.13 -0.92
N THR A 366 -2.69 -1.91 -1.42
CA THR A 366 -1.46 -1.14 -1.60
C THR A 366 -1.49 0.09 -0.70
N PHE A 367 -0.38 0.34 0.01
CA PHE A 367 -0.27 1.46 0.93
C PHE A 367 1.02 2.23 0.71
N GLY A 368 0.97 3.53 0.88
CA GLY A 368 2.14 4.38 0.78
C GLY A 368 1.92 5.76 1.39
N VAL A 369 3.01 6.46 1.62
CA VAL A 369 3.00 7.86 2.06
C VAL A 369 3.78 8.69 1.07
N VAL A 370 3.19 9.80 0.65
CA VAL A 370 3.85 10.81 -0.17
C VAL A 370 4.44 11.85 0.76
N TYR A 371 5.74 12.01 0.65
CA TYR A 371 6.44 13.03 1.41
C TYR A 371 6.79 14.21 0.51
N GLY A 372 6.67 15.40 1.07
CA GLY A 372 7.14 16.63 0.46
C GLY A 372 8.66 16.79 0.49
N ASN A 373 9.11 18.01 0.30
CA ASN A 373 10.54 18.33 0.18
C ASN A 373 11.36 17.72 1.32
N GLN A 374 12.45 17.02 0.97
CA GLN A 374 13.36 16.33 1.90
C GLN A 374 12.66 15.33 2.83
N SER A 375 11.49 14.82 2.45
CA SER A 375 10.64 13.96 3.27
C SER A 375 10.31 14.55 4.66
N ALA A 376 10.22 15.87 4.76
CA ALA A 376 10.02 16.57 6.03
C ALA A 376 8.55 16.74 6.42
N VAL A 377 7.63 16.58 5.49
CA VAL A 377 6.17 16.65 5.68
C VAL A 377 5.50 15.50 4.97
N ILE A 378 4.31 15.11 5.46
CA ILE A 378 3.41 14.17 4.77
C ILE A 378 2.47 15.01 3.92
N GLU A 379 2.46 14.77 2.60
CA GLU A 379 1.57 15.44 1.64
C GLU A 379 0.32 14.63 1.34
N ASP A 380 0.45 13.29 1.30
CA ASP A 380 -0.68 12.41 1.00
C ASP A 380 -0.48 11.01 1.58
N LEU A 381 -1.59 10.32 1.84
CA LEU A 381 -1.66 8.92 2.25
C LEU A 381 -2.32 8.13 1.12
N VAL A 382 -1.56 7.22 0.52
CA VAL A 382 -2.01 6.42 -0.62
C VAL A 382 -2.55 5.08 -0.14
N HIS A 383 -3.73 4.73 -0.59
CA HIS A 383 -4.32 3.40 -0.43
C HIS A 383 -5.17 3.04 -1.64
N ASP A 384 -5.04 1.81 -2.09
CA ASP A 384 -5.92 1.24 -3.10
C ASP A 384 -6.07 -0.27 -2.87
N THR A 385 -7.21 -0.82 -3.26
CA THR A 385 -7.54 -2.25 -3.17
C THR A 385 -7.93 -2.77 -4.54
N ILE A 386 -7.29 -3.82 -5.01
CA ILE A 386 -7.66 -4.47 -6.27
C ILE A 386 -7.92 -5.97 -6.08
N PRO A 387 -8.91 -6.55 -6.74
CA PRO A 387 -8.98 -8.00 -6.91
C PRO A 387 -7.72 -8.49 -7.64
N MET A 388 -7.14 -9.60 -7.18
CA MET A 388 -5.92 -10.15 -7.78
C MET A 388 -6.14 -11.61 -8.17
N PRO A 389 -6.29 -11.93 -9.47
CA PRO A 389 -6.40 -13.30 -9.92
C PRO A 389 -5.09 -14.06 -9.66
N ILE A 390 -5.14 -15.12 -8.85
CA ILE A 390 -3.96 -15.95 -8.57
C ILE A 390 -3.39 -16.54 -9.85
N ALA A 391 -4.26 -16.99 -10.77
CA ALA A 391 -3.83 -17.51 -12.06
C ALA A 391 -3.01 -16.50 -12.90
N ALA A 392 -3.24 -15.19 -12.73
CA ALA A 392 -2.46 -14.16 -13.42
C ALA A 392 -1.05 -13.96 -12.82
N LEU A 393 -0.84 -14.31 -11.55
CA LEU A 393 0.49 -14.19 -10.91
C LEU A 393 1.52 -15.16 -11.52
N ARG A 394 1.09 -16.22 -12.20
CA ARG A 394 1.99 -17.19 -12.85
C ARG A 394 2.86 -16.61 -13.97
N GLY A 395 2.57 -15.39 -14.44
CA GLY A 395 3.31 -14.76 -15.54
C GLY A 395 3.05 -15.38 -16.92
N SER A 396 2.07 -16.28 -17.05
CA SER A 396 1.70 -16.94 -18.30
C SER A 396 0.28 -17.50 -18.25
N GLY A 397 -0.28 -17.85 -19.42
CA GLY A 397 -1.61 -18.41 -19.58
C GLY A 397 -2.69 -17.34 -19.81
N LEU A 398 -3.91 -17.81 -20.12
CA LEU A 398 -5.00 -16.94 -20.60
C LEU A 398 -5.39 -15.86 -19.58
N ALA A 399 -5.46 -16.19 -18.30
CA ALA A 399 -5.78 -15.22 -17.24
C ALA A 399 -4.75 -14.08 -17.18
N TYR A 400 -3.47 -14.42 -17.25
CA TYR A 400 -2.37 -13.44 -17.29
C TYR A 400 -2.47 -12.56 -18.55
N GLU A 401 -2.63 -13.16 -19.74
CA GLU A 401 -2.73 -12.44 -21.00
C GLU A 401 -3.88 -11.44 -21.01
N ILE A 402 -5.06 -11.82 -20.50
CA ILE A 402 -6.23 -10.95 -20.41
C ILE A 402 -5.96 -9.75 -19.50
N VAL A 403 -5.37 -9.98 -18.34
CA VAL A 403 -5.10 -8.90 -17.36
C VAL A 403 -4.08 -7.91 -17.90
N VAL A 404 -3.00 -8.42 -18.50
CA VAL A 404 -1.94 -7.59 -19.08
C VAL A 404 -2.45 -6.82 -20.30
N GLU A 405 -3.16 -7.49 -21.21
CA GLU A 405 -3.74 -6.85 -22.40
C GLU A 405 -4.72 -5.75 -22.01
N ALA A 406 -5.59 -5.98 -21.03
CA ALA A 406 -6.54 -4.97 -20.58
C ALA A 406 -5.87 -3.72 -19.98
N ALA A 407 -4.81 -3.90 -19.20
CA ALA A 407 -4.03 -2.80 -18.65
C ALA A 407 -3.32 -1.99 -19.76
N ASP A 408 -2.68 -2.66 -20.72
CA ASP A 408 -2.06 -2.03 -21.89
C ASP A 408 -3.09 -1.29 -22.75
N GLN A 409 -4.22 -1.94 -23.04
CA GLN A 409 -5.31 -1.33 -23.80
C GLN A 409 -5.82 -0.06 -23.12
N ALA A 410 -6.00 -0.06 -21.81
CA ALA A 410 -6.44 1.12 -21.06
C ALA A 410 -5.46 2.31 -21.21
N GLU A 411 -4.17 2.08 -21.03
CA GLU A 411 -3.14 3.13 -21.18
C GLU A 411 -3.05 3.64 -22.64
N ARG A 412 -3.17 2.75 -23.62
CA ARG A 412 -3.18 3.14 -25.05
C ARG A 412 -4.42 3.94 -25.42
N LEU A 413 -5.59 3.61 -24.86
CA LEU A 413 -6.83 4.39 -25.05
C LEU A 413 -6.70 5.79 -24.47
N VAL A 414 -6.14 5.93 -23.27
CA VAL A 414 -5.83 7.23 -22.64
C VAL A 414 -4.96 8.07 -23.56
N ASN A 415 -3.91 7.48 -24.12
CA ASN A 415 -3.03 8.15 -25.06
C ASN A 415 -3.78 8.56 -26.34
N ALA A 416 -4.67 7.70 -26.88
CA ALA A 416 -5.48 8.02 -28.05
C ALA A 416 -6.37 9.24 -27.81
N VAL A 417 -7.05 9.33 -26.66
CA VAL A 417 -7.88 10.49 -26.28
C VAL A 417 -7.02 11.75 -26.10
N ASN A 418 -5.85 11.63 -25.47
CA ASN A 418 -4.94 12.75 -25.29
C ASN A 418 -4.37 13.26 -26.63
N TYR A 419 -4.05 12.36 -27.58
CA TYR A 419 -3.63 12.74 -28.94
C TYR A 419 -4.76 13.41 -29.71
N LEU A 420 -5.99 12.90 -29.61
CA LEU A 420 -7.17 13.56 -30.18
C LEU A 420 -7.27 15.02 -29.69
N SER A 421 -7.25 15.23 -28.40
CA SER A 421 -7.28 16.58 -27.80
C SER A 421 -6.14 17.46 -28.30
N ALA A 422 -4.93 16.91 -28.34
CA ALA A 422 -3.76 17.66 -28.82
C ALA A 422 -3.88 18.08 -30.29
N ASP A 423 -4.34 17.18 -31.16
CA ASP A 423 -4.50 17.46 -32.59
C ASP A 423 -5.64 18.45 -32.84
N LEU A 424 -6.75 18.38 -32.11
CA LEU A 424 -7.85 19.34 -32.18
C LEU A 424 -7.43 20.73 -31.67
N ARG A 425 -6.64 20.83 -30.61
CA ARG A 425 -6.08 22.09 -30.13
C ARG A 425 -5.16 22.72 -31.17
N ARG A 426 -4.30 21.92 -31.85
CA ARG A 426 -3.46 22.39 -32.94
C ARG A 426 -4.28 22.87 -34.14
N ALA A 427 -5.37 22.18 -34.49
CA ALA A 427 -6.29 22.60 -35.54
C ALA A 427 -6.89 23.99 -35.27
N LEU A 428 -7.09 24.36 -34.00
CA LEU A 428 -7.56 25.69 -33.56
C LEU A 428 -6.43 26.70 -33.32
N GLY A 429 -5.16 26.28 -33.46
CA GLY A 429 -4.00 27.15 -33.25
C GLY A 429 -3.62 27.30 -31.76
N SER A 430 -4.06 26.38 -30.92
CA SER A 430 -3.69 26.32 -29.52
C SER A 430 -2.63 25.23 -29.27
N GLU A 431 -1.77 25.43 -28.27
CA GLU A 431 -0.81 24.41 -27.87
C GLU A 431 -1.51 23.24 -27.15
N PRO A 432 -1.00 22.00 -27.28
CA PRO A 432 -1.44 20.87 -26.51
C PRO A 432 -1.33 21.13 -24.98
N ILE A 433 -2.18 20.49 -24.21
CA ILE A 433 -2.06 20.54 -22.74
C ILE A 433 -0.77 19.81 -22.35
N PRO A 434 0.17 20.47 -21.63
CA PRO A 434 1.38 19.83 -21.15
C PRO A 434 1.07 18.62 -20.26
N TRP A 435 1.93 17.61 -20.29
CA TRP A 435 1.73 16.38 -19.51
C TRP A 435 1.82 16.60 -18.01
N ASP A 436 2.55 17.64 -17.58
CA ASP A 436 2.81 18.02 -16.17
C ASP A 436 1.91 19.16 -15.66
N LYS A 437 1.04 19.70 -16.54
CA LYS A 437 0.17 20.84 -16.21
C LYS A 437 -1.25 20.63 -16.68
N GLY A 438 -2.18 20.75 -15.74
CA GLY A 438 -3.61 20.65 -16.01
C GLY A 438 -4.10 19.20 -16.18
N GLN A 439 -5.43 19.02 -16.12
CA GLN A 439 -6.07 17.73 -16.37
C GLN A 439 -6.17 17.46 -17.86
N ARG A 440 -5.61 16.36 -18.30
CA ARG A 440 -5.71 15.90 -19.69
C ARG A 440 -6.99 15.08 -19.84
N PRO A 441 -7.69 15.13 -21.00
CA PRO A 441 -8.95 14.41 -21.20
C PRO A 441 -8.85 12.89 -20.96
N GLY A 442 -7.72 12.27 -21.27
CA GLY A 442 -7.47 10.85 -20.99
C GLY A 442 -7.56 10.46 -19.52
N GLU A 443 -7.34 11.39 -18.58
CA GLU A 443 -7.50 11.10 -17.15
C GLU A 443 -8.97 10.81 -16.79
N GLN A 444 -9.92 11.44 -17.46
CA GLN A 444 -11.35 11.16 -17.28
C GLN A 444 -11.70 9.75 -17.75
N LEU A 445 -11.04 9.28 -18.83
CA LEU A 445 -11.21 7.92 -19.30
C LEU A 445 -10.69 6.90 -18.27
N LEU A 446 -9.57 7.16 -17.61
CA LEU A 446 -9.07 6.29 -16.54
C LEU A 446 -10.06 6.15 -15.39
N VAL A 447 -10.66 7.25 -14.97
CA VAL A 447 -11.72 7.23 -13.94
C VAL A 447 -12.91 6.38 -14.38
N ALA A 448 -13.32 6.48 -15.64
CA ALA A 448 -14.42 5.68 -16.20
C ALA A 448 -14.06 4.19 -16.33
N LEU A 449 -12.80 3.86 -16.60
CA LEU A 449 -12.32 2.48 -16.77
C LEU A 449 -12.01 1.79 -15.43
N ASP A 450 -11.70 2.52 -14.37
CA ASP A 450 -11.32 1.94 -13.07
C ASP A 450 -12.30 0.87 -12.56
N PRO A 451 -13.62 1.12 -12.42
CA PRO A 451 -14.55 0.10 -11.96
C PRO A 451 -14.70 -1.06 -12.95
N VAL A 452 -14.43 -0.84 -14.23
CA VAL A 452 -14.52 -1.88 -15.27
C VAL A 452 -13.34 -2.83 -15.19
N VAL A 453 -12.12 -2.30 -15.02
CA VAL A 453 -10.91 -3.11 -14.79
C VAL A 453 -11.05 -3.94 -13.53
N ARG A 454 -11.48 -3.35 -12.41
CA ARG A 454 -11.68 -4.09 -11.15
C ARG A 454 -12.70 -5.22 -11.31
N ARG A 455 -13.77 -5.00 -12.06
CA ARG A 455 -14.76 -6.03 -12.38
C ARG A 455 -14.19 -7.13 -13.26
N LEU A 456 -13.34 -6.77 -14.24
CA LEU A 456 -12.63 -7.75 -15.07
C LEU A 456 -11.71 -8.61 -14.20
N LEU A 457 -10.89 -8.00 -13.34
CA LEU A 457 -9.98 -8.72 -12.44
C LEU A 457 -10.74 -9.69 -11.53
N ALA A 458 -11.86 -9.25 -10.95
CA ALA A 458 -12.72 -10.10 -10.13
C ALA A 458 -13.33 -11.26 -10.95
N GLY A 459 -13.75 -11.00 -12.18
CA GLY A 459 -14.26 -12.03 -13.09
C GLY A 459 -13.20 -13.05 -13.48
N VAL A 460 -11.99 -12.60 -13.80
CA VAL A 460 -10.84 -13.48 -14.11
C VAL A 460 -10.49 -14.36 -12.90
N SER A 461 -10.58 -13.83 -11.67
CA SER A 461 -10.39 -14.62 -10.45
C SER A 461 -11.49 -15.69 -10.28
N ALA A 462 -12.75 -15.30 -10.40
CA ALA A 462 -13.89 -16.21 -10.19
C ALA A 462 -14.00 -17.30 -11.26
N ASP A 463 -13.60 -17.01 -12.50
CA ASP A 463 -13.73 -17.89 -13.65
C ASP A 463 -12.38 -18.50 -14.11
N ALA A 464 -11.37 -18.53 -13.24
CA ALA A 464 -10.00 -18.93 -13.56
C ALA A 464 -9.87 -20.32 -14.22
N GLY A 465 -10.81 -21.23 -13.95
CA GLY A 465 -10.87 -22.56 -14.56
C GLY A 465 -11.75 -22.69 -15.82
N ASP A 466 -12.37 -21.62 -16.33
CA ASP A 466 -13.33 -21.63 -17.44
C ASP A 466 -12.88 -20.68 -18.56
N GLU A 467 -12.14 -21.24 -19.55
CA GLU A 467 -11.60 -20.46 -20.67
C GLU A 467 -12.68 -19.73 -21.48
N ASP A 468 -13.85 -20.34 -21.67
CA ASP A 468 -14.95 -19.71 -22.42
C ASP A 468 -15.50 -18.48 -21.70
N LYS A 469 -15.58 -18.51 -20.36
CA LYS A 469 -15.98 -17.34 -19.58
C LYS A 469 -14.90 -16.26 -19.57
N LEU A 470 -13.65 -16.64 -19.45
CA LEU A 470 -12.52 -15.73 -19.53
C LEU A 470 -12.52 -14.96 -20.86
N LEU A 471 -12.68 -15.67 -22.00
CA LEU A 471 -12.75 -15.04 -23.33
C LEU A 471 -13.99 -14.13 -23.48
N ARG A 472 -15.15 -14.54 -22.94
CA ARG A 472 -16.32 -13.65 -22.91
C ARG A 472 -16.09 -12.40 -22.05
N GLY A 473 -15.40 -12.55 -20.91
CA GLY A 473 -14.99 -11.43 -20.07
C GLY A 473 -14.10 -10.44 -20.81
N GLN A 474 -13.13 -10.94 -21.58
CA GLN A 474 -12.24 -10.13 -22.40
C GLN A 474 -13.00 -9.35 -23.50
N VAL A 475 -13.93 -10.00 -24.18
CA VAL A 475 -14.79 -9.32 -25.16
C VAL A 475 -15.67 -8.26 -24.48
N GLY A 476 -16.25 -8.59 -23.34
CA GLY A 476 -17.05 -7.65 -22.55
C GLY A 476 -16.24 -6.42 -22.11
N TRP A 477 -15.00 -6.61 -21.68
CA TRP A 477 -14.05 -5.53 -21.39
C TRP A 477 -13.87 -4.61 -22.58
N GLU A 478 -13.53 -5.15 -23.77
CA GLU A 478 -13.27 -4.33 -24.96
C GLU A 478 -14.52 -3.53 -25.39
N LEU A 479 -15.71 -4.13 -25.32
CA LEU A 479 -16.96 -3.45 -25.67
C LEU A 479 -17.23 -2.26 -24.75
N ILE A 480 -17.06 -2.45 -23.44
CA ILE A 480 -17.28 -1.38 -22.44
C ILE A 480 -16.20 -0.29 -22.56
N ALA A 481 -14.93 -0.69 -22.76
CA ALA A 481 -13.82 0.23 -22.96
C ALA A 481 -13.98 1.07 -24.23
N TYR A 482 -14.48 0.46 -25.32
CA TYR A 482 -14.81 1.16 -26.55
C TYR A 482 -15.84 2.27 -26.29
N ASP A 483 -16.96 1.92 -25.65
CA ASP A 483 -18.01 2.90 -25.35
C ASP A 483 -17.54 3.99 -24.41
N ALA A 484 -16.69 3.66 -23.43
CA ALA A 484 -16.09 4.64 -22.53
C ALA A 484 -15.17 5.60 -23.28
N ALA A 485 -14.32 5.11 -24.19
CA ALA A 485 -13.44 5.93 -25.00
C ALA A 485 -14.23 6.88 -25.92
N MET A 486 -15.29 6.38 -26.56
CA MET A 486 -16.16 7.17 -27.43
C MET A 486 -16.90 8.27 -26.65
N ARG A 487 -17.49 7.94 -25.49
CA ARG A 487 -18.14 8.95 -24.62
C ARG A 487 -17.16 10.00 -24.10
N CYS A 488 -15.93 9.61 -23.78
CA CYS A 488 -14.89 10.55 -23.33
C CYS A 488 -14.45 11.49 -24.44
N ALA A 489 -14.44 11.02 -25.69
CA ALA A 489 -14.07 11.81 -26.87
C ALA A 489 -15.19 12.74 -27.37
N GLU A 490 -16.46 12.41 -27.14
CA GLU A 490 -17.61 13.15 -27.65
C GLU A 490 -17.57 14.67 -27.36
N PRO A 491 -17.29 15.13 -26.11
CA PRO A 491 -17.20 16.56 -25.82
C PRO A 491 -16.06 17.27 -26.58
N LEU A 492 -15.01 16.53 -26.97
CA LEU A 492 -13.87 17.10 -27.69
C LEU A 492 -14.23 17.45 -29.16
N PHE A 493 -15.29 16.86 -29.71
CA PHE A 493 -15.77 17.14 -31.05
C PHE A 493 -16.70 18.35 -31.13
N ALA A 494 -17.18 18.88 -29.99
CA ALA A 494 -18.00 20.10 -29.94
C ALA A 494 -17.15 21.35 -30.17
N LEU A 495 -16.70 21.58 -31.42
CA LEU A 495 -15.73 22.59 -31.78
C LEU A 495 -16.31 23.62 -32.75
N PRO A 496 -15.77 24.88 -32.78
CA PRO A 496 -16.14 25.88 -33.75
C PRO A 496 -15.75 25.49 -35.18
N ALA A 497 -16.43 26.08 -36.16
CA ALA A 497 -16.22 25.81 -37.59
C ALA A 497 -14.75 25.90 -38.05
N ALA A 498 -13.94 26.72 -37.40
CA ALA A 498 -12.51 26.86 -37.71
C ALA A 498 -11.72 25.53 -37.61
N ALA A 499 -12.17 24.59 -36.75
CA ALA A 499 -11.54 23.29 -36.61
C ALA A 499 -11.70 22.38 -37.84
N PHE A 500 -12.73 22.60 -38.65
CA PHE A 500 -12.95 21.85 -39.90
C PHE A 500 -11.93 22.24 -40.98
N ALA A 501 -11.66 23.54 -41.15
CA ALA A 501 -10.62 24.01 -42.06
C ALA A 501 -9.23 23.65 -41.57
N GLY A 502 -9.03 23.68 -40.27
CA GLY A 502 -7.79 23.31 -39.62
C GLY A 502 -6.63 24.27 -39.87
N ARG A 503 -5.43 23.81 -39.51
CA ARG A 503 -4.18 24.58 -39.67
C ARG A 503 -3.00 23.69 -40.06
N LYS A 504 -2.10 24.27 -40.83
CA LYS A 504 -0.77 23.70 -41.04
C LYS A 504 0.15 24.13 -39.89
N VAL A 505 0.82 23.18 -39.27
CA VAL A 505 1.80 23.41 -38.21
C VAL A 505 3.12 22.80 -38.65
N THR A 506 4.17 23.58 -38.56
CA THR A 506 5.53 23.16 -38.90
C THR A 506 6.27 22.82 -37.61
N THR A 507 6.69 21.56 -37.46
CA THR A 507 7.53 21.12 -36.35
C THR A 507 8.88 20.67 -36.93
N GLY A 508 9.89 21.49 -36.75
CA GLY A 508 11.19 21.29 -37.39
C GLY A 508 11.07 21.38 -38.92
N VAL A 509 11.42 20.30 -39.64
CA VAL A 509 11.37 20.23 -41.11
C VAL A 509 10.04 19.68 -41.64
N LYS A 510 9.16 19.16 -40.76
CA LYS A 510 7.90 18.51 -41.17
C LYS A 510 6.72 19.48 -40.99
N GLU A 511 5.99 19.70 -42.08
CA GLU A 511 4.70 20.37 -42.08
C GLU A 511 3.58 19.31 -42.01
N ARG A 512 2.65 19.47 -41.06
CA ARG A 512 1.45 18.62 -40.92
C ARG A 512 0.21 19.49 -40.84
N HIS A 513 -0.81 19.11 -41.59
CA HIS A 513 -2.13 19.72 -41.47
C HIS A 513 -2.93 19.06 -40.36
N TYR A 514 -3.49 19.86 -39.47
CA TYR A 514 -4.35 19.43 -38.40
C TYR A 514 -5.76 19.94 -38.62
N CYS A 515 -6.74 19.04 -38.73
CA CYS A 515 -8.15 19.38 -38.85
C CYS A 515 -9.00 18.34 -38.13
N LEU A 516 -10.26 18.68 -37.86
CA LEU A 516 -11.21 17.80 -37.14
C LEU A 516 -11.32 16.43 -37.81
N GLY A 517 -11.47 16.36 -39.13
CA GLY A 517 -11.66 15.09 -39.85
C GLY A 517 -10.46 14.15 -39.71
N GLU A 518 -9.22 14.65 -39.82
CA GLU A 518 -8.01 13.84 -39.67
C GLU A 518 -7.80 13.40 -38.23
N ALA A 519 -8.06 14.29 -37.25
CA ALA A 519 -7.98 13.96 -35.83
C ALA A 519 -8.99 12.89 -35.45
N ALA A 520 -10.25 13.02 -35.85
CA ALA A 520 -11.31 12.05 -35.64
C ALA A 520 -10.97 10.68 -36.26
N ASN A 521 -10.56 10.67 -37.53
CA ASN A 521 -10.19 9.44 -38.25
C ASN A 521 -8.99 8.73 -37.59
N SER A 522 -8.00 9.51 -37.12
CA SER A 522 -6.84 8.96 -36.41
C SER A 522 -7.25 8.33 -35.08
N PHE A 523 -8.12 8.98 -34.31
CA PHE A 523 -8.67 8.49 -33.07
C PHE A 523 -9.46 7.18 -33.27
N HIS A 524 -10.43 7.16 -34.20
CA HIS A 524 -11.22 5.97 -34.48
C HIS A 524 -10.35 4.79 -34.94
N ARG A 525 -9.36 5.03 -35.79
CA ARG A 525 -8.40 3.99 -36.21
C ARG A 525 -7.60 3.46 -35.01
N ALA A 526 -7.15 4.34 -34.12
CA ALA A 526 -6.43 3.95 -32.92
C ALA A 526 -7.32 3.09 -32.01
N VAL A 527 -8.54 3.53 -31.70
CA VAL A 527 -9.49 2.77 -30.86
C VAL A 527 -9.79 1.40 -31.47
N ASN A 528 -10.09 1.33 -32.78
CA ASN A 528 -10.35 0.06 -33.46
C ASN A 528 -9.14 -0.88 -33.46
N SER A 529 -7.92 -0.34 -33.56
CA SER A 529 -6.69 -1.14 -33.49
C SER A 529 -6.37 -1.63 -32.08
N ILE A 530 -6.70 -0.83 -31.05
CA ILE A 530 -6.49 -1.21 -29.65
C ILE A 530 -7.51 -2.26 -29.21
N LEU A 531 -8.78 -2.07 -29.58
CA LEU A 531 -9.93 -2.90 -29.17
C LEU A 531 -10.45 -3.70 -30.38
N SER A 532 -9.61 -4.58 -30.90
CA SER A 532 -9.87 -5.26 -32.19
C SER A 532 -11.07 -6.18 -32.16
N ARG A 533 -11.36 -6.84 -31.02
CA ARG A 533 -12.53 -7.74 -30.86
C ARG A 533 -13.83 -6.93 -30.86
N ALA A 534 -13.88 -5.84 -30.10
CA ALA A 534 -15.02 -4.92 -30.09
C ALA A 534 -15.27 -4.29 -31.46
N ALA A 535 -14.20 -3.84 -32.15
CA ALA A 535 -14.28 -3.29 -33.48
C ALA A 535 -14.86 -4.31 -34.50
N ALA A 536 -14.42 -5.57 -34.45
CA ALA A 536 -14.93 -6.62 -35.31
C ALA A 536 -16.42 -6.93 -35.08
N ILE A 537 -16.87 -6.91 -33.82
CA ILE A 537 -18.29 -7.13 -33.47
C ILE A 537 -19.14 -5.96 -33.99
N ARG A 538 -18.70 -4.72 -33.80
CA ARG A 538 -19.43 -3.52 -34.24
C ARG A 538 -19.44 -3.30 -35.75
N ALA A 539 -18.47 -3.88 -36.47
CA ALA A 539 -18.42 -3.82 -37.93
C ALA A 539 -19.34 -4.86 -38.61
N ARG A 540 -19.89 -5.85 -37.87
CA ARG A 540 -20.87 -6.78 -38.41
C ARG A 540 -22.17 -6.02 -38.65
N PRO A 541 -22.75 -6.06 -39.86
CA PRO A 541 -24.10 -5.54 -40.08
C PRO A 541 -25.06 -6.23 -39.11
N ASP A 542 -25.95 -5.48 -38.47
CA ASP A 542 -27.05 -6.06 -37.71
C ASP A 542 -27.79 -7.09 -38.61
N ASP A 543 -27.62 -8.37 -38.33
CA ASP A 543 -28.58 -9.36 -38.75
C ASP A 543 -29.87 -9.08 -37.96
N LYS A 544 -30.61 -8.06 -38.45
CA LYS A 544 -31.96 -7.81 -38.03
C LYS A 544 -32.83 -8.83 -38.80
N GLU A 545 -33.11 -9.96 -38.21
CA GLU A 545 -34.36 -10.69 -38.37
C GLU A 545 -34.97 -10.97 -36.99
#